data_36d9396489c2481c409b49d23d204e6e
#
_entry.id   36d9396489c2481c409b49d23d204e6e
#
_cell.length_a   1.000
_cell.length_b   1.000
_cell.length_c   1.000
_cell.angle_alpha   90.00
_cell.angle_beta   90.00
_cell.angle_gamma   90.00
#
_symmetry.space_group_name_H-M   'P 1'
#
loop_
_entity.id
_entity.type
_entity.pdbx_description
1 polymer ?
#
loop_
_entity_poly.entity_id
_entity_poly.type
_entity_poly.pdbx_seq_one_letter_code
_entity_poly.pdbx_strand_id
1 'polypeptide(L)'
;MPVISIGGYYPKDGSDPAVAIAKEVESVRQAGCIGIKMKVGRATLEEDFERVRAARKAGGKDFVITVDANQGWHPLDAVKFCVAMEKADLGVRWMEEPVKWYDQTDGLMLLATKTSIPINVGQGEITGRACRDLITKGGVSILNLDVTLCGGITEWQRVADMARFMNVEMAHHEEPQVAIHLMAANPHALFVEIFANRQRDPLLWELPEGFPDIRDGYMAVPQAPGLGIRLRPEVIERYRVDV
;
A
#
# COMPACT_ATOMS: atom_id res chain seq x y z
N MET A 1 -14.40 4.94 3.04
CA MET A 1 -13.13 5.04 2.31
C MET A 1 -13.05 3.93 1.27
N PRO A 2 -12.55 4.17 0.04
CA PRO A 2 -12.33 3.11 -0.94
C PRO A 2 -11.21 2.17 -0.46
N VAL A 3 -11.29 0.88 -0.82
CA VAL A 3 -10.44 -0.17 -0.25
C VAL A 3 -9.68 -0.93 -1.32
N ILE A 4 -8.37 -1.08 -1.12
CA ILE A 4 -7.52 -1.98 -1.90
C ILE A 4 -6.95 -3.10 -1.01
N SER A 5 -6.62 -4.23 -1.60
CA SER A 5 -5.99 -5.34 -0.88
C SER A 5 -4.47 -5.27 -0.97
N ILE A 6 -3.77 -5.52 0.12
CA ILE A 6 -2.35 -5.89 0.08
C ILE A 6 -2.27 -7.37 -0.32
N GLY A 7 -1.42 -7.67 -1.31
CA GLY A 7 -1.30 -9.03 -1.83
C GLY A 7 -0.21 -9.17 -2.89
N GLY A 8 -0.45 -10.04 -3.85
CA GLY A 8 0.44 -10.26 -4.98
C GLY A 8 1.81 -10.78 -4.56
N TYR A 9 1.88 -11.58 -3.50
CA TYR A 9 3.12 -12.24 -3.09
C TYR A 9 3.51 -13.34 -4.09
N TYR A 10 4.79 -13.64 -4.13
CA TYR A 10 5.30 -14.70 -4.99
C TYR A 10 4.89 -16.07 -4.44
N PRO A 11 4.37 -16.97 -5.29
CA PRO A 11 3.97 -18.29 -4.86
C PRO A 11 5.17 -19.08 -4.32
N LYS A 12 4.91 -19.89 -3.28
CA LYS A 12 5.95 -20.75 -2.65
C LYS A 12 5.82 -22.22 -3.09
N ASP A 13 4.75 -22.56 -3.76
CA ASP A 13 4.39 -23.93 -4.17
C ASP A 13 4.84 -24.28 -5.59
N GLY A 14 5.58 -23.40 -6.25
CA GLY A 14 6.06 -23.58 -7.61
C GLY A 14 5.03 -23.30 -8.70
N SER A 15 3.86 -22.77 -8.36
CA SER A 15 2.87 -22.35 -9.35
C SER A 15 3.38 -21.17 -10.19
N ASP A 16 2.87 -21.05 -11.41
CA ASP A 16 3.18 -19.92 -12.30
C ASP A 16 2.76 -18.59 -11.64
N PRO A 17 3.69 -17.64 -11.46
CA PRO A 17 3.42 -16.39 -10.77
C PRO A 17 2.37 -15.48 -11.45
N ALA A 18 2.26 -15.54 -12.79
CA ALA A 18 1.27 -14.78 -13.54
C ALA A 18 -0.13 -15.40 -13.39
N VAL A 19 -0.22 -16.71 -13.33
CA VAL A 19 -1.48 -17.42 -13.04
C VAL A 19 -1.91 -17.21 -11.60
N ALA A 20 -0.97 -17.25 -10.67
CA ALA A 20 -1.24 -17.05 -9.23
C ALA A 20 -1.82 -15.66 -8.97
N ILE A 21 -1.20 -14.61 -9.49
CA ILE A 21 -1.69 -13.24 -9.30
C ILE A 21 -3.05 -13.00 -9.96
N ALA A 22 -3.31 -13.59 -11.15
CA ALA A 22 -4.62 -13.47 -11.79
C ALA A 22 -5.74 -14.05 -10.92
N LYS A 23 -5.52 -15.23 -10.33
CA LYS A 23 -6.46 -15.83 -9.36
C LYS A 23 -6.64 -15.00 -8.10
N GLU A 24 -5.56 -14.42 -7.59
CA GLU A 24 -5.62 -13.57 -6.40
C GLU A 24 -6.43 -12.30 -6.68
N VAL A 25 -6.28 -11.66 -7.84
CA VAL A 25 -7.09 -10.51 -8.26
C VAL A 25 -8.58 -10.85 -8.30
N GLU A 26 -8.95 -12.02 -8.81
CA GLU A 26 -10.34 -12.49 -8.81
C GLU A 26 -10.87 -12.64 -7.38
N SER A 27 -10.09 -13.23 -6.48
CA SER A 27 -10.43 -13.39 -5.06
C SER A 27 -10.57 -12.03 -4.35
N VAL A 28 -9.67 -11.09 -4.62
CA VAL A 28 -9.69 -9.73 -4.07
C VAL A 28 -10.95 -8.97 -4.52
N ARG A 29 -11.35 -9.12 -5.78
CA ARG A 29 -12.61 -8.56 -6.29
C ARG A 29 -13.84 -9.19 -5.62
N GLN A 30 -13.83 -10.50 -5.42
CA GLN A 30 -14.90 -11.21 -4.71
C GLN A 30 -15.01 -10.78 -3.24
N ALA A 31 -13.88 -10.42 -2.62
CA ALA A 31 -13.85 -9.83 -1.28
C ALA A 31 -14.36 -8.38 -1.24
N GLY A 32 -14.70 -7.79 -2.38
CA GLY A 32 -15.26 -6.45 -2.50
C GLY A 32 -14.23 -5.32 -2.61
N CYS A 33 -12.93 -5.59 -2.72
CA CYS A 33 -11.92 -4.55 -2.93
C CYS A 33 -11.94 -4.02 -4.36
N ILE A 34 -11.62 -2.73 -4.54
CA ILE A 34 -11.55 -2.08 -5.86
C ILE A 34 -10.16 -2.20 -6.49
N GLY A 35 -9.18 -2.72 -5.79
CA GLY A 35 -7.81 -2.81 -6.26
C GLY A 35 -6.92 -3.70 -5.43
N ILE A 36 -5.69 -3.82 -5.88
CA ILE A 36 -4.62 -4.59 -5.23
C ILE A 36 -3.31 -3.81 -5.20
N LYS A 37 -2.61 -3.84 -4.07
CA LYS A 37 -1.19 -3.50 -3.95
C LYS A 37 -0.41 -4.81 -4.04
N MET A 38 0.31 -5.02 -5.15
CA MET A 38 1.03 -6.27 -5.38
C MET A 38 2.55 -6.10 -5.23
N LYS A 39 3.18 -7.10 -4.66
CA LYS A 39 4.64 -7.11 -4.45
C LYS A 39 5.38 -7.38 -5.74
N VAL A 40 6.45 -6.60 -5.97
CA VAL A 40 7.42 -6.72 -7.06
C VAL A 40 8.84 -6.59 -6.50
N GLY A 41 9.87 -6.71 -7.33
CA GLY A 41 11.25 -6.44 -6.92
C GLY A 41 12.03 -7.66 -6.41
N ARG A 42 11.41 -8.85 -6.34
CA ARG A 42 12.09 -10.09 -5.95
C ARG A 42 12.43 -10.97 -7.16
N ALA A 43 11.62 -10.94 -8.19
CA ALA A 43 11.83 -11.66 -9.43
C ALA A 43 12.64 -10.81 -10.44
N THR A 44 12.81 -11.31 -11.67
CA THR A 44 13.33 -10.50 -12.77
C THR A 44 12.34 -9.41 -13.15
N LEU A 45 12.82 -8.33 -13.79
CA LEU A 45 11.94 -7.26 -14.27
C LEU A 45 10.89 -7.80 -15.25
N GLU A 46 11.26 -8.76 -16.11
CA GLU A 46 10.36 -9.43 -17.01
C GLU A 46 9.25 -10.20 -16.30
N GLU A 47 9.60 -11.02 -15.33
CA GLU A 47 8.62 -11.81 -14.56
C GLU A 47 7.66 -10.90 -13.81
N ASP A 48 8.14 -9.86 -13.17
CA ASP A 48 7.29 -8.89 -12.47
C ASP A 48 6.40 -8.12 -13.44
N PHE A 49 6.91 -7.76 -14.62
CA PHE A 49 6.12 -7.14 -15.68
C PHE A 49 4.96 -8.06 -16.12
N GLU A 50 5.23 -9.34 -16.36
CA GLU A 50 4.20 -10.31 -16.74
C GLU A 50 3.16 -10.53 -15.64
N ARG A 51 3.56 -10.49 -14.38
CA ARG A 51 2.64 -10.53 -13.24
C ARG A 51 1.71 -9.29 -13.21
N VAL A 52 2.24 -8.09 -13.42
CA VAL A 52 1.41 -6.87 -13.50
C VAL A 52 0.46 -6.94 -14.68
N ARG A 53 0.94 -7.41 -15.84
CA ARG A 53 0.10 -7.62 -17.03
C ARG A 53 -1.03 -8.62 -16.79
N ALA A 54 -0.76 -9.73 -16.12
CA ALA A 54 -1.75 -10.72 -15.73
C ALA A 54 -2.78 -10.15 -14.74
N ALA A 55 -2.33 -9.38 -13.75
CA ALA A 55 -3.20 -8.68 -12.81
C ALA A 55 -4.13 -7.69 -13.54
N ARG A 56 -3.61 -6.89 -14.48
CA ARG A 56 -4.41 -5.95 -15.29
C ARG A 56 -5.44 -6.70 -16.14
N LYS A 57 -5.06 -7.81 -16.76
CA LYS A 57 -5.99 -8.62 -17.54
C LYS A 57 -7.12 -9.20 -16.69
N ALA A 58 -6.83 -9.69 -15.49
CA ALA A 58 -7.82 -10.27 -14.59
C ALA A 58 -8.71 -9.19 -13.94
N GLY A 59 -8.14 -8.05 -13.55
CA GLY A 59 -8.86 -6.96 -12.92
C GLY A 59 -9.73 -6.13 -13.87
N GLY A 60 -9.35 -6.05 -15.14
CA GLY A 60 -9.94 -5.11 -16.10
C GLY A 60 -9.40 -3.69 -15.92
N LYS A 61 -9.84 -2.74 -16.75
CA LYS A 61 -9.25 -1.40 -16.82
C LYS A 61 -9.51 -0.55 -15.57
N ASP A 62 -10.65 -0.74 -14.91
CA ASP A 62 -11.09 0.10 -13.78
C ASP A 62 -10.58 -0.42 -12.42
N PHE A 63 -9.96 -1.61 -12.41
CA PHE A 63 -9.39 -2.18 -11.20
C PHE A 63 -8.07 -1.47 -10.85
N VAL A 64 -7.97 -0.96 -9.62
CA VAL A 64 -6.77 -0.25 -9.17
C VAL A 64 -5.62 -1.24 -8.98
N ILE A 65 -4.51 -1.01 -9.66
CA ILE A 65 -3.28 -1.77 -9.46
C ILE A 65 -2.20 -0.82 -8.97
N THR A 66 -1.61 -1.14 -7.84
CA THR A 66 -0.41 -0.51 -7.33
C THR A 66 0.68 -1.55 -7.16
N VAL A 67 1.93 -1.16 -7.27
CA VAL A 67 3.06 -2.08 -7.17
C VAL A 67 4.02 -1.59 -6.08
N ASP A 68 4.52 -2.52 -5.28
CA ASP A 68 5.41 -2.25 -4.15
C ASP A 68 6.67 -3.12 -4.25
N ALA A 69 7.81 -2.47 -4.45
CA ALA A 69 9.11 -3.14 -4.57
C ALA A 69 9.80 -3.33 -3.21
N ASN A 70 9.25 -2.82 -2.12
CA ASN A 70 9.83 -2.92 -0.79
C ASN A 70 11.36 -2.65 -0.79
N GLN A 71 11.77 -1.58 -1.48
CA GLN A 71 13.16 -1.14 -1.61
C GLN A 71 14.07 -2.16 -2.34
N GLY A 72 13.49 -2.98 -3.22
CA GLY A 72 14.16 -4.11 -3.88
C GLY A 72 15.13 -3.72 -4.99
N TRP A 73 14.98 -2.54 -5.62
CA TRP A 73 15.70 -2.20 -6.84
C TRP A 73 16.77 -1.14 -6.68
N HIS A 74 17.68 -1.12 -7.65
CA HIS A 74 18.49 0.06 -7.95
C HIS A 74 17.66 1.06 -8.77
N PRO A 75 17.97 2.37 -8.69
CA PRO A 75 17.17 3.40 -9.36
C PRO A 75 16.94 3.16 -10.86
N LEU A 76 17.98 2.71 -11.59
CA LEU A 76 17.87 2.43 -13.02
C LEU A 76 16.94 1.25 -13.36
N ASP A 77 16.85 0.25 -12.49
CA ASP A 77 15.94 -0.89 -12.69
C ASP A 77 14.49 -0.47 -12.41
N ALA A 78 14.27 0.34 -11.37
CA ALA A 78 12.98 0.96 -11.13
C ALA A 78 12.52 1.82 -12.33
N VAL A 79 13.41 2.61 -12.92
CA VAL A 79 13.13 3.39 -14.15
C VAL A 79 12.74 2.46 -15.31
N LYS A 80 13.51 1.40 -15.58
CA LYS A 80 13.22 0.47 -16.67
C LYS A 80 11.84 -0.16 -16.50
N PHE A 81 11.52 -0.59 -15.26
CA PHE A 81 10.26 -1.22 -14.95
C PHE A 81 9.08 -0.26 -15.13
N CYS A 82 9.14 0.94 -14.57
CA CYS A 82 8.08 1.94 -14.71
C CYS A 82 7.85 2.32 -16.18
N VAL A 83 8.92 2.58 -16.94
CA VAL A 83 8.82 2.89 -18.36
C VAL A 83 8.22 1.75 -19.17
N ALA A 84 8.53 0.48 -18.83
CA ALA A 84 7.92 -0.67 -19.49
C ALA A 84 6.41 -0.75 -19.21
N MET A 85 5.99 -0.52 -17.96
CA MET A 85 4.56 -0.51 -17.60
C MET A 85 3.80 0.61 -18.31
N GLU A 86 4.38 1.82 -18.42
CA GLU A 86 3.78 2.94 -19.17
C GLU A 86 3.63 2.64 -20.65
N LYS A 87 4.68 2.12 -21.30
CA LYS A 87 4.63 1.75 -22.71
C LYS A 87 3.60 0.70 -23.03
N ALA A 88 3.31 -0.18 -22.09
CA ALA A 88 2.30 -1.24 -22.22
C ALA A 88 0.90 -0.79 -21.77
N ASP A 89 0.74 0.46 -21.34
CA ASP A 89 -0.51 1.05 -20.85
C ASP A 89 -1.17 0.20 -19.74
N LEU A 90 -0.35 -0.26 -18.80
CA LEU A 90 -0.85 -1.13 -17.71
C LEU A 90 -1.62 -0.36 -16.63
N GLY A 91 -1.68 0.96 -16.68
CA GLY A 91 -2.50 1.80 -15.80
C GLY A 91 -2.18 1.63 -14.31
N VAL A 92 -0.90 1.47 -13.97
CA VAL A 92 -0.46 1.37 -12.58
C VAL A 92 -0.66 2.70 -11.86
N ARG A 93 -1.37 2.69 -10.71
CA ARG A 93 -1.74 3.92 -9.98
C ARG A 93 -0.55 4.53 -9.26
N TRP A 94 0.36 3.72 -8.71
CA TRP A 94 1.63 4.17 -8.15
C TRP A 94 2.68 3.06 -8.09
N MET A 95 3.95 3.49 -8.03
CA MET A 95 5.11 2.67 -7.70
C MET A 95 5.53 2.96 -6.25
N GLU A 96 5.44 1.96 -5.36
CA GLU A 96 5.73 2.07 -3.94
C GLU A 96 7.13 1.56 -3.62
N GLU A 97 7.83 2.29 -2.75
CA GLU A 97 9.17 1.95 -2.23
C GLU A 97 10.11 1.36 -3.29
N PRO A 98 10.33 2.07 -4.42
CA PRO A 98 11.07 1.51 -5.56
C PRO A 98 12.54 1.23 -5.25
N VAL A 99 13.18 2.09 -4.45
CA VAL A 99 14.63 2.10 -4.26
C VAL A 99 15.02 1.97 -2.79
N LYS A 100 16.28 1.61 -2.56
CA LYS A 100 16.84 1.50 -1.22
C LYS A 100 16.69 2.80 -0.43
N TRP A 101 16.43 2.72 0.86
CA TRP A 101 16.25 3.88 1.74
C TRP A 101 17.44 4.86 1.72
N TYR A 102 18.67 4.39 1.51
CA TYR A 102 19.86 5.23 1.39
C TYR A 102 20.00 5.92 0.02
N ASP A 103 19.24 5.49 -0.99
CA ASP A 103 19.16 6.10 -2.33
C ASP A 103 17.89 6.97 -2.49
N GLN A 104 17.09 7.12 -1.45
CA GLN A 104 15.76 7.73 -1.58
C GLN A 104 15.79 9.11 -2.22
N THR A 105 16.69 10.02 -1.81
CA THR A 105 16.68 11.36 -2.37
C THR A 105 17.05 11.37 -3.85
N ASP A 106 18.21 10.86 -4.22
CA ASP A 106 18.71 10.94 -5.60
C ASP A 106 18.04 9.90 -6.51
N GLY A 107 17.80 8.70 -5.98
CA GLY A 107 17.15 7.62 -6.71
C GLY A 107 15.69 7.91 -7.04
N LEU A 108 14.93 8.47 -6.10
CA LEU A 108 13.54 8.87 -6.33
C LEU A 108 13.45 10.06 -7.27
N MET A 109 14.34 11.06 -7.15
CA MET A 109 14.41 12.18 -8.08
C MET A 109 14.71 11.72 -9.49
N LEU A 110 15.65 10.79 -9.66
CA LEU A 110 15.91 10.21 -10.98
C LEU A 110 14.64 9.55 -11.53
N LEU A 111 13.96 8.72 -10.74
CA LEU A 111 12.74 8.04 -11.15
C LEU A 111 11.63 9.04 -11.52
N ALA A 112 11.39 10.05 -10.70
CA ALA A 112 10.39 11.10 -10.92
C ALA A 112 10.59 11.88 -12.23
N THR A 113 11.82 11.96 -12.72
CA THR A 113 12.11 12.62 -14.02
C THR A 113 11.93 11.70 -15.23
N LYS A 114 11.72 10.40 -15.03
CA LYS A 114 11.71 9.38 -16.09
C LYS A 114 10.39 8.66 -16.29
N THR A 115 9.47 8.78 -15.34
CA THR A 115 8.15 8.16 -15.41
C THR A 115 7.06 9.14 -14.96
N SER A 116 5.85 8.96 -15.49
CA SER A 116 4.65 9.65 -15.03
C SER A 116 3.89 8.84 -13.96
N ILE A 117 4.32 7.61 -13.68
CA ILE A 117 3.73 6.80 -12.60
C ILE A 117 4.05 7.50 -11.26
N PRO A 118 3.04 7.86 -10.45
CA PRO A 118 3.26 8.46 -9.15
C PRO A 118 4.15 7.60 -8.25
N ILE A 119 5.06 8.23 -7.53
CA ILE A 119 5.96 7.57 -6.60
C ILE A 119 5.38 7.67 -5.20
N ASN A 120 5.20 6.52 -4.56
CA ASN A 120 4.69 6.38 -3.20
C ASN A 120 5.80 5.84 -2.28
N VAL A 121 6.13 6.57 -1.22
CA VAL A 121 7.13 6.16 -0.20
C VAL A 121 6.76 6.70 1.17
N GLY A 122 7.45 6.22 2.21
CA GLY A 122 7.33 6.77 3.55
C GLY A 122 6.90 5.77 4.62
N GLN A 123 6.66 4.52 4.27
CA GLN A 123 6.21 3.50 5.23
C GLN A 123 7.20 3.26 6.39
N GLY A 124 8.49 3.45 6.15
CA GLY A 124 9.53 3.29 7.17
C GLY A 124 9.92 4.56 7.90
N GLU A 125 9.27 5.69 7.65
CA GLU A 125 9.66 6.97 8.22
C GLU A 125 9.12 7.14 9.65
N ILE A 126 10.04 7.43 10.57
CA ILE A 126 9.73 7.57 12.00
C ILE A 126 9.69 9.04 12.47
N THR A 127 9.90 9.99 11.56
CA THR A 127 9.88 11.43 11.89
C THR A 127 9.26 12.27 10.78
N GLY A 128 8.51 13.29 11.14
CA GLY A 128 7.99 14.28 10.18
C GLY A 128 9.10 15.04 9.42
N ARG A 129 10.31 15.09 9.98
CA ARG A 129 11.47 15.69 9.29
C ARG A 129 11.91 14.87 8.08
N ALA A 130 11.97 13.56 8.21
CA ALA A 130 12.28 12.67 7.10
C ALA A 130 11.19 12.75 6.02
N CYS A 131 9.91 12.74 6.42
CA CYS A 131 8.80 12.95 5.49
C CYS A 131 8.89 14.28 4.74
N ARG A 132 9.27 15.38 5.43
CA ARG A 132 9.52 16.69 4.79
C ARG A 132 10.60 16.57 3.71
N ASP A 133 11.69 15.89 3.99
CA ASP A 133 12.80 15.77 3.06
C ASP A 133 12.42 14.92 1.84
N LEU A 134 11.63 13.87 2.00
CA LEU A 134 11.02 13.10 0.90
C LEU A 134 10.14 13.99 0.00
N ILE A 135 9.24 14.75 0.61
CA ILE A 135 8.32 15.66 -0.10
C ILE A 135 9.09 16.74 -0.85
N THR A 136 10.08 17.36 -0.22
CA THR A 136 10.74 18.57 -0.77
C THR A 136 11.92 18.26 -1.69
N LYS A 137 12.53 17.09 -1.57
CA LYS A 137 13.76 16.71 -2.26
C LYS A 137 13.66 15.43 -3.07
N GLY A 138 12.72 14.53 -2.70
CA GLY A 138 12.64 13.18 -3.26
C GLY A 138 11.76 13.04 -4.51
N GLY A 139 11.03 14.08 -4.94
CA GLY A 139 10.11 13.95 -6.08
C GLY A 139 8.92 13.02 -5.82
N VAL A 140 8.52 12.90 -4.57
CA VAL A 140 7.44 12.00 -4.10
C VAL A 140 6.08 12.60 -4.43
N SER A 141 5.17 11.79 -4.95
CA SER A 141 3.80 12.19 -5.29
C SER A 141 2.79 11.75 -4.24
N ILE A 142 3.09 10.68 -3.51
CA ILE A 142 2.24 10.06 -2.50
C ILE A 142 3.10 9.68 -1.31
N LEU A 143 2.60 9.88 -0.10
CA LEU A 143 3.27 9.48 1.13
C LEU A 143 2.43 8.42 1.88
N ASN A 144 2.96 7.20 2.05
CA ASN A 144 2.29 6.08 2.73
C ASN A 144 2.75 5.92 4.18
N LEU A 145 2.57 6.96 4.96
CA LEU A 145 3.07 7.02 6.33
C LEU A 145 2.35 6.05 7.26
N ASP A 146 3.12 5.25 7.99
CA ASP A 146 2.60 4.33 9.01
C ASP A 146 2.36 5.08 10.32
N VAL A 147 1.12 5.08 10.79
CA VAL A 147 0.70 5.79 12.01
C VAL A 147 1.32 5.20 13.27
N THR A 148 1.67 3.92 13.26
CA THR A 148 2.26 3.24 14.43
C THR A 148 3.76 3.49 14.54
N LEU A 149 4.43 3.77 13.43
CA LEU A 149 5.87 4.02 13.37
C LEU A 149 6.21 5.51 13.49
N CYS A 150 5.42 6.39 12.89
CA CYS A 150 5.74 7.82 12.78
C CYS A 150 5.52 8.64 14.05
N GLY A 151 5.14 8.04 15.18
CA GLY A 151 4.87 8.73 16.44
C GLY A 151 3.38 8.99 16.71
N GLY A 152 2.49 8.31 16.01
CA GLY A 152 1.06 8.29 16.28
C GLY A 152 0.24 9.31 15.47
N ILE A 153 -1.03 9.41 15.84
CA ILE A 153 -2.06 10.19 15.14
C ILE A 153 -1.65 11.66 14.95
N THR A 154 -1.11 12.29 16.01
CA THR A 154 -0.77 13.71 15.98
C THR A 154 0.34 14.03 14.98
N GLU A 155 1.39 13.20 14.93
CA GLU A 155 2.49 13.41 13.98
C GLU A 155 2.07 13.06 12.55
N TRP A 156 1.31 11.99 12.38
CA TRP A 156 0.73 11.65 11.08
C TRP A 156 -0.08 12.81 10.49
N GLN A 157 -0.96 13.43 11.30
CA GLN A 157 -1.78 14.57 10.87
C GLN A 157 -0.93 15.79 10.49
N ARG A 158 0.12 16.10 11.25
CA ARG A 158 1.05 17.21 10.91
C ARG A 158 1.74 16.99 9.57
N VAL A 159 2.13 15.74 9.31
CA VAL A 159 2.73 15.37 8.02
C VAL A 159 1.71 15.46 6.89
N ALA A 160 0.48 14.99 7.11
CA ALA A 160 -0.60 15.10 6.14
C ALA A 160 -0.93 16.55 5.78
N ASP A 161 -0.96 17.45 6.77
CA ASP A 161 -1.17 18.89 6.52
C ASP A 161 -0.04 19.47 5.66
N MET A 162 1.21 19.12 5.95
CA MET A 162 2.35 19.53 5.13
C MET A 162 2.26 18.97 3.70
N ALA A 163 1.94 17.68 3.55
CA ALA A 163 1.79 17.03 2.26
C ALA A 163 0.73 17.73 1.40
N ARG A 164 -0.41 18.09 2.01
CA ARG A 164 -1.48 18.83 1.35
C ARG A 164 -1.01 20.18 0.77
N PHE A 165 -0.23 20.95 1.52
CA PHE A 165 0.31 22.23 1.02
C PHE A 165 1.32 22.06 -0.11
N MET A 166 1.94 20.88 -0.21
CA MET A 166 2.92 20.56 -1.24
C MET A 166 2.32 19.75 -2.40
N ASN A 167 0.99 19.58 -2.47
CA ASN A 167 0.26 18.78 -3.45
C ASN A 167 0.72 17.32 -3.50
N VAL A 168 1.08 16.75 -2.35
CA VAL A 168 1.39 15.34 -2.18
C VAL A 168 0.17 14.64 -1.59
N GLU A 169 -0.26 13.55 -2.22
CA GLU A 169 -1.38 12.74 -1.74
C GLU A 169 -0.95 11.87 -0.55
N MET A 170 -1.93 11.46 0.28
CA MET A 170 -1.68 10.56 1.40
C MET A 170 -2.20 9.16 1.11
N ALA A 171 -1.36 8.18 1.34
CA ALA A 171 -1.72 6.79 1.57
C ALA A 171 -1.38 6.44 3.03
N HIS A 172 -1.57 5.19 3.41
CA HIS A 172 -1.10 4.69 4.68
C HIS A 172 -0.43 3.33 4.48
N HIS A 173 0.34 2.91 5.47
CA HIS A 173 0.93 1.59 5.52
C HIS A 173 0.25 0.81 6.64
N GLU A 174 -0.29 -0.38 6.33
CA GLU A 174 -0.92 -1.32 7.27
C GLU A 174 -1.90 -0.65 8.27
N GLU A 175 -2.18 -1.25 9.40
CA GLU A 175 -3.00 -0.76 10.52
C GLU A 175 -4.32 -0.06 10.10
N PRO A 176 -5.15 -0.69 9.24
CA PRO A 176 -6.37 -0.07 8.69
C PRO A 176 -7.36 0.37 9.76
N GLN A 177 -7.37 -0.29 10.94
CA GLN A 177 -8.23 0.05 12.07
C GLN A 177 -7.94 1.42 12.69
N VAL A 178 -6.74 1.94 12.54
CA VAL A 178 -6.36 3.30 12.94
C VAL A 178 -6.36 4.23 11.74
N ALA A 179 -5.73 3.78 10.66
CA ALA A 179 -5.51 4.59 9.46
C ALA A 179 -6.82 5.06 8.81
N ILE A 180 -7.90 4.28 8.86
CA ILE A 180 -9.18 4.65 8.26
C ILE A 180 -9.74 5.99 8.78
N HIS A 181 -9.51 6.31 10.05
CA HIS A 181 -9.93 7.59 10.64
C HIS A 181 -9.13 8.76 10.08
N LEU A 182 -7.82 8.58 9.96
CA LEU A 182 -6.91 9.59 9.41
C LEU A 182 -7.15 9.80 7.92
N MET A 183 -7.29 8.71 7.17
CA MET A 183 -7.57 8.75 5.74
C MET A 183 -8.90 9.44 5.45
N ALA A 184 -9.94 9.14 6.20
CA ALA A 184 -11.26 9.74 6.02
C ALA A 184 -11.31 11.23 6.43
N ALA A 185 -10.44 11.68 7.33
CA ALA A 185 -10.36 13.07 7.76
C ALA A 185 -9.57 13.96 6.77
N ASN A 186 -8.83 13.38 5.83
CA ASN A 186 -7.95 14.10 4.92
C ASN A 186 -8.43 14.01 3.47
N PRO A 187 -8.80 15.14 2.82
CA PRO A 187 -9.42 15.15 1.48
C PRO A 187 -8.47 14.73 0.35
N HIS A 188 -7.16 14.67 0.61
CA HIS A 188 -6.12 14.24 -0.33
C HIS A 188 -5.63 12.81 -0.04
N ALA A 189 -6.35 12.07 0.81
CA ALA A 189 -6.09 10.66 1.08
C ALA A 189 -6.76 9.77 0.03
N LEU A 190 -6.11 8.65 -0.30
CA LEU A 190 -6.47 7.78 -1.42
C LEU A 190 -7.31 6.58 -0.98
N PHE A 191 -6.67 5.51 -0.56
CA PHE A 191 -7.30 4.22 -0.29
C PHE A 191 -6.96 3.73 1.13
N VAL A 192 -7.88 2.97 1.72
CA VAL A 192 -7.52 2.11 2.85
C VAL A 192 -7.00 0.79 2.30
N GLU A 193 -5.84 0.36 2.77
CA GLU A 193 -5.28 -0.94 2.43
C GLU A 193 -5.52 -1.96 3.53
N ILE A 194 -5.89 -3.17 3.13
CA ILE A 194 -6.15 -4.28 4.04
C ILE A 194 -5.56 -5.57 3.48
N PHE A 195 -5.44 -6.59 4.31
CA PHE A 195 -5.21 -7.97 3.85
C PHE A 195 -6.57 -8.66 3.62
N ALA A 196 -7.07 -8.66 2.38
CA ALA A 196 -8.34 -9.31 2.06
C ALA A 196 -8.30 -10.85 2.30
N ASN A 197 -7.12 -11.46 2.16
CA ASN A 197 -6.91 -12.85 2.53
C ASN A 197 -6.77 -12.97 4.05
N ARG A 198 -7.87 -13.31 4.72
CA ARG A 198 -7.94 -13.45 6.19
C ARG A 198 -7.04 -14.56 6.75
N GLN A 199 -6.67 -15.55 5.94
CA GLN A 199 -5.80 -16.66 6.38
C GLN A 199 -4.32 -16.24 6.42
N ARG A 200 -3.94 -15.21 5.66
CA ARG A 200 -2.57 -14.72 5.65
C ARG A 200 -2.20 -14.03 6.97
N ASP A 201 -3.11 -13.23 7.49
CA ASP A 201 -2.92 -12.49 8.73
C ASP A 201 -4.19 -12.59 9.59
N PRO A 202 -4.41 -13.77 10.21
CA PRO A 202 -5.63 -14.03 10.94
C PRO A 202 -5.82 -13.08 12.13
N LEU A 203 -4.72 -12.68 12.79
CA LEU A 203 -4.79 -11.83 13.98
C LEU A 203 -5.40 -10.46 13.68
N LEU A 204 -5.12 -9.89 12.50
CA LEU A 204 -5.70 -8.63 12.04
C LEU A 204 -7.24 -8.68 12.02
N TRP A 205 -7.82 -9.84 11.71
CA TRP A 205 -9.26 -10.04 11.59
C TRP A 205 -9.92 -10.60 12.86
N GLU A 206 -9.19 -11.43 13.59
CA GLU A 206 -9.71 -12.10 14.77
C GLU A 206 -9.64 -11.22 16.02
N LEU A 207 -8.58 -10.42 16.16
CA LEU A 207 -8.32 -9.62 17.36
C LEU A 207 -9.33 -8.47 17.55
N PRO A 208 -9.63 -7.63 16.53
CA PRO A 208 -10.56 -6.53 16.69
C PRO A 208 -12.01 -7.00 16.57
N GLU A 209 -12.85 -6.58 17.51
CA GLU A 209 -14.29 -6.57 17.39
C GLU A 209 -14.75 -5.19 16.89
N GLY A 210 -15.71 -5.17 15.95
CA GLY A 210 -16.23 -3.92 15.38
C GLY A 210 -15.47 -3.41 14.17
N PHE A 211 -14.53 -4.20 13.63
CA PHE A 211 -13.86 -3.86 12.38
C PHE A 211 -14.86 -3.90 11.23
N PRO A 212 -14.99 -2.83 10.42
CA PRO A 212 -16.07 -2.72 9.43
C PRO A 212 -15.87 -3.66 8.24
N ASP A 213 -16.99 -4.14 7.69
CA ASP A 213 -17.00 -4.91 6.45
C ASP A 213 -16.75 -4.01 5.22
N ILE A 214 -16.26 -4.63 4.15
CA ILE A 214 -16.19 -3.99 2.84
C ILE A 214 -17.56 -4.13 2.15
N ARG A 215 -18.10 -3.03 1.68
CA ARG A 215 -19.35 -2.99 0.91
C ARG A 215 -19.18 -2.11 -0.31
N ASP A 216 -19.44 -2.66 -1.49
CA ASP A 216 -19.35 -1.96 -2.77
C ASP A 216 -18.02 -1.21 -2.98
N GLY A 217 -16.91 -1.82 -2.58
CA GLY A 217 -15.58 -1.23 -2.70
C GLY A 217 -15.17 -0.29 -1.59
N TYR A 218 -16.01 -0.11 -0.57
CA TYR A 218 -15.78 0.85 0.52
C TYR A 218 -15.85 0.21 1.89
N MET A 219 -15.12 0.79 2.81
CA MET A 219 -15.17 0.51 4.24
C MET A 219 -15.68 1.77 4.97
N ALA A 220 -16.66 1.57 5.85
CA ALA A 220 -17.19 2.66 6.67
C ALA A 220 -16.22 2.99 7.81
N VAL A 221 -16.13 4.28 8.17
CA VAL A 221 -15.38 4.68 9.37
C VAL A 221 -16.18 4.28 10.62
N PRO A 222 -15.60 3.54 11.57
CA PRO A 222 -16.27 3.21 12.83
C PRO A 222 -16.75 4.45 13.58
N GLN A 223 -17.96 4.41 14.14
CA GLN A 223 -18.58 5.55 14.81
C GLN A 223 -18.65 5.43 16.34
N ALA A 224 -18.27 4.28 16.89
CA ALA A 224 -18.21 4.12 18.32
C ALA A 224 -17.02 4.90 18.94
N PRO A 225 -17.05 5.21 20.25
CA PRO A 225 -15.98 5.96 20.92
C PRO A 225 -14.58 5.36 20.71
N GLY A 226 -13.55 6.21 20.68
CA GLY A 226 -12.17 5.84 20.39
C GLY A 226 -11.99 5.47 18.92
N LEU A 227 -11.32 4.35 18.64
CA LEU A 227 -11.16 3.81 17.28
C LEU A 227 -12.40 3.04 16.80
N GLY A 228 -13.44 2.94 17.63
CA GLY A 228 -14.66 2.21 17.30
C GLY A 228 -14.50 0.69 17.27
N ILE A 229 -13.37 0.16 17.75
CA ILE A 229 -13.08 -1.25 17.87
C ILE A 229 -12.80 -1.62 19.32
N ARG A 230 -12.93 -2.90 19.66
CA ARG A 230 -12.50 -3.49 20.93
C ARG A 230 -11.62 -4.69 20.66
N LEU A 231 -10.67 -4.95 21.54
CA LEU A 231 -9.86 -6.16 21.45
C LEU A 231 -10.59 -7.31 22.15
N ARG A 232 -10.61 -8.46 21.51
CA ARG A 232 -11.24 -9.68 22.06
C ARG A 232 -10.31 -10.34 23.08
N PRO A 233 -10.72 -10.42 24.36
CA PRO A 233 -9.87 -10.99 25.42
C PRO A 233 -9.48 -12.45 25.15
N GLU A 234 -10.39 -13.25 24.60
CA GLU A 234 -10.16 -14.66 24.28
C GLU A 234 -9.12 -14.84 23.15
N VAL A 235 -9.01 -13.88 22.24
CA VAL A 235 -7.97 -13.89 21.19
C VAL A 235 -6.63 -13.49 21.78
N ILE A 236 -6.59 -12.47 22.64
CA ILE A 236 -5.38 -12.07 23.36
C ILE A 236 -4.82 -13.25 24.14
N GLU A 237 -5.66 -13.95 24.91
CA GLU A 237 -5.23 -15.08 25.73
C GLU A 237 -4.72 -16.25 24.88
N ARG A 238 -5.36 -16.52 23.73
CA ARG A 238 -4.92 -17.58 22.79
C ARG A 238 -3.55 -17.33 22.19
N TYR A 239 -3.20 -16.06 21.92
CA TYR A 239 -1.92 -15.69 21.33
C TYR A 239 -0.87 -15.21 22.34
N ARG A 240 -1.23 -15.20 23.63
CA ARG A 240 -0.33 -14.85 24.70
C ARG A 240 0.86 -15.80 24.74
N VAL A 241 2.05 -15.26 24.86
CA VAL A 241 3.27 -16.00 25.12
C VAL A 241 3.74 -15.70 26.52
N ASP A 242 4.10 -16.73 27.27
CA ASP A 242 4.76 -16.55 28.56
C ASP A 242 6.23 -16.18 28.27
N VAL A 243 6.65 -15.02 28.78
CA VAL A 243 8.02 -14.47 28.63
C VAL A 243 8.78 -14.74 29.92
#